data_803d2c007714b423ed4df7ac217f836d
#
_entry.id   803d2c007714b423ed4df7ac217f836d
#
_cell.length_a   1.000
_cell.length_b   1.000
_cell.length_c   1.000
_cell.angle_alpha   90.00
_cell.angle_beta   90.00
_cell.angle_gamma   90.00
#
_symmetry.space_group_name_H-M   'P 1'
#
loop_
_entity.id
_entity.type
_entity.pdbx_description
1 polymer ?
#
loop_
_entity_poly.entity_id
_entity_poly.type
_entity_poly.pdbx_seq_one_letter_code
_entity_poly.pdbx_strand_id
1 'polypeptide(L)'
;MHQVDKSKSNPLLTKQNLSILKTSYVKALPQLSAPQKQLSDQRLAVLQRTNADFQGQLQGLFKEQGVDPKKLNDELKLIFGLSDPKQQEQKLAEFKQKNASFFSAAQNRFNASGLSKSLISRYPLGKNQKLRPAPNPGGMMVEDDPPPPPPPPASSDLRLAAPFSFSGLSERGDACEASDQGRLSAFISKYMDSGRRTAFVGQVLMVPAGVRSVEVTSVFSDTYFFASATVVGGYASADTHISLQLLTEGNQLLSEDRRTMANVSLPIGGNVSDTRGPQGPAVSLIGRYNRPDPAREERLHLVLTVEAWCGGGGLLGGGGSARSLGTLERFDVRLVR
;
A
#
# COMPACT_ATOMS: atom_id res chain seq x y z
N MET A 1 5.36 -7.60 38.14
CA MET A 1 4.35 -7.96 37.14
C MET A 1 2.98 -7.56 37.68
N HIS A 2 2.49 -6.35 37.40
CA HIS A 2 1.11 -5.98 37.70
C HIS A 2 0.24 -6.42 36.52
N GLN A 3 -0.53 -7.50 36.74
CA GLN A 3 -1.65 -7.79 35.85
C GLN A 3 -2.64 -6.63 35.98
N VAL A 4 -2.74 -5.83 34.92
CA VAL A 4 -3.82 -4.85 34.79
C VAL A 4 -5.11 -5.64 34.67
N ASP A 5 -5.95 -5.47 35.63
CA ASP A 5 -7.25 -6.12 35.76
C ASP A 5 -8.11 -5.77 34.53
N LYS A 6 -8.32 -6.78 33.67
CA LYS A 6 -9.12 -6.67 32.43
C LYS A 6 -10.61 -6.41 32.68
N SER A 7 -11.04 -6.36 33.94
CA SER A 7 -12.46 -6.27 34.31
C SER A 7 -13.04 -4.86 34.39
N LYS A 8 -12.21 -3.82 34.30
CA LYS A 8 -12.73 -2.45 34.21
C LYS A 8 -12.92 -2.10 32.74
N SER A 9 -14.04 -2.56 32.16
CA SER A 9 -14.56 -2.04 30.90
C SER A 9 -14.61 -0.52 31.03
N ASN A 10 -13.78 0.17 30.22
CA ASN A 10 -13.80 1.63 30.18
C ASN A 10 -15.21 2.08 29.77
N PRO A 11 -16.03 2.69 30.67
CA PRO A 11 -17.43 2.99 30.41
C PRO A 11 -17.65 3.95 29.22
N LEU A 12 -16.57 4.52 28.68
CA LEU A 12 -16.58 5.42 27.52
C LEU A 12 -16.53 4.68 26.17
N LEU A 13 -16.26 3.37 26.16
CA LEU A 13 -16.17 2.58 24.93
C LEU A 13 -17.46 1.79 24.66
N THR A 14 -18.60 2.47 24.60
CA THR A 14 -19.85 1.86 24.14
C THR A 14 -19.75 1.51 22.64
N LYS A 15 -20.54 0.51 22.17
CA LYS A 15 -20.62 0.16 20.74
C LYS A 15 -20.94 1.39 19.86
N GLN A 16 -21.75 2.32 20.38
CA GLN A 16 -22.10 3.55 19.70
C GLN A 16 -20.90 4.49 19.55
N ASN A 17 -20.09 4.67 20.61
CA ASN A 17 -18.88 5.49 20.55
C ASN A 17 -17.84 4.90 19.60
N LEU A 18 -17.67 3.59 19.57
CA LEU A 18 -16.78 2.90 18.63
C LEU A 18 -17.23 3.07 17.17
N SER A 19 -18.54 3.06 16.90
CA SER A 19 -19.09 3.33 15.58
C SER A 19 -18.82 4.78 15.13
N ILE A 20 -18.92 5.74 16.07
CA ILE A 20 -18.58 7.15 15.80
C ILE A 20 -17.11 7.30 15.48
N LEU A 21 -16.22 6.69 16.26
CA LEU A 21 -14.77 6.70 16.02
C LEU A 21 -14.41 6.14 14.64
N LYS A 22 -14.96 4.98 14.28
CA LYS A 22 -14.80 4.38 12.97
C LYS A 22 -15.23 5.33 11.85
N THR A 23 -16.42 5.91 11.97
CA THR A 23 -16.98 6.83 10.97
C THR A 23 -16.13 8.09 10.84
N SER A 24 -15.68 8.64 11.97
CA SER A 24 -14.80 9.81 12.02
C SER A 24 -13.45 9.53 11.34
N TYR A 25 -12.85 8.37 11.62
CA TYR A 25 -11.61 7.97 11.00
C TYR A 25 -11.75 7.79 9.47
N VAL A 26 -12.81 7.09 9.02
CA VAL A 26 -13.09 6.95 7.57
C VAL A 26 -13.21 8.30 6.88
N LYS A 27 -13.83 9.29 7.50
CA LYS A 27 -13.90 10.66 6.96
C LYS A 27 -12.54 11.37 6.92
N ALA A 28 -11.62 11.05 7.83
CA ALA A 28 -10.27 11.62 7.87
C ALA A 28 -9.30 10.95 6.89
N LEU A 29 -9.55 9.70 6.47
CA LEU A 29 -8.68 8.93 5.57
C LEU A 29 -8.24 9.69 4.30
N PRO A 30 -9.09 10.44 3.58
CA PRO A 30 -8.66 11.17 2.40
C PRO A 30 -7.57 12.21 2.69
N GLN A 31 -7.62 12.88 3.86
CA GLN A 31 -6.61 13.84 4.28
C GLN A 31 -5.33 13.14 4.74
N LEU A 32 -5.44 12.06 5.51
CA LEU A 32 -4.32 11.26 6.01
C LEU A 32 -3.54 10.58 4.87
N SER A 33 -4.21 10.21 3.78
CA SER A 33 -3.60 9.58 2.61
C SER A 33 -3.22 10.56 1.49
N ALA A 34 -3.52 11.86 1.63
CA ALA A 34 -3.31 12.86 0.58
C ALA A 34 -1.86 12.94 0.05
N PRO A 35 -0.80 12.92 0.90
CA PRO A 35 0.58 12.95 0.41
C PRO A 35 0.91 11.74 -0.46
N GLN A 36 0.45 10.55 -0.07
CA GLN A 36 0.68 9.33 -0.84
C GLN A 36 -0.10 9.35 -2.16
N LYS A 37 -1.35 9.84 -2.12
CA LYS A 37 -2.15 10.01 -3.35
C LYS A 37 -1.44 10.94 -4.33
N GLN A 38 -0.97 12.08 -3.86
CA GLN A 38 -0.24 13.05 -4.70
C GLN A 38 1.00 12.41 -5.34
N LEU A 39 1.78 11.63 -4.59
CA LEU A 39 2.95 10.93 -5.13
C LEU A 39 2.57 9.91 -6.20
N SER A 40 1.52 9.13 -5.98
CA SER A 40 1.02 8.14 -6.95
C SER A 40 0.51 8.82 -8.23
N ASP A 41 -0.22 9.94 -8.10
CA ASP A 41 -0.71 10.73 -9.25
C ASP A 41 0.47 11.32 -10.05
N GLN A 42 1.52 11.82 -9.39
CA GLN A 42 2.74 12.33 -10.05
C GLN A 42 3.47 11.20 -10.81
N ARG A 43 3.57 10.00 -10.23
CA ARG A 43 4.15 8.82 -10.90
C ARG A 43 3.38 8.47 -12.15
N LEU A 44 2.06 8.39 -12.08
CA LEU A 44 1.22 8.13 -13.26
C LEU A 44 1.42 9.18 -14.34
N ALA A 45 1.50 10.47 -13.99
CA ALA A 45 1.71 11.53 -14.96
C ALA A 45 3.06 11.41 -15.70
N VAL A 46 4.13 11.00 -15.00
CA VAL A 46 5.44 10.75 -15.63
C VAL A 46 5.38 9.54 -16.55
N LEU A 47 4.72 8.44 -16.12
CA LEU A 47 4.53 7.25 -16.95
C LEU A 47 3.71 7.56 -18.20
N GLN A 48 2.65 8.35 -18.08
CA GLN A 48 1.79 8.77 -19.19
C GLN A 48 2.58 9.55 -20.25
N ARG A 49 3.39 10.52 -19.84
CA ARG A 49 4.24 11.30 -20.76
C ARG A 49 5.25 10.40 -21.47
N THR A 50 5.93 9.55 -20.71
CA THR A 50 6.92 8.62 -21.28
C THR A 50 6.27 7.64 -22.27
N ASN A 51 5.07 7.16 -21.97
CA ASN A 51 4.31 6.31 -22.88
C ASN A 51 3.94 7.05 -24.17
N ALA A 52 3.47 8.31 -24.08
CA ALA A 52 3.15 9.12 -25.25
C ALA A 52 4.37 9.30 -26.18
N ASP A 53 5.55 9.55 -25.61
CA ASP A 53 6.81 9.69 -26.37
C ASP A 53 7.23 8.38 -27.10
N PHE A 54 6.78 7.22 -26.60
CA PHE A 54 7.12 5.91 -27.16
C PHE A 54 6.08 5.34 -28.14
N GLN A 55 4.88 5.91 -28.24
CA GLN A 55 3.73 5.36 -28.98
C GLN A 55 4.02 5.06 -30.44
N GLY A 56 4.74 5.95 -31.16
CA GLY A 56 5.09 5.74 -32.56
C GLY A 56 5.95 4.47 -32.77
N GLN A 57 6.93 4.24 -31.90
CA GLN A 57 7.80 3.07 -31.94
C GLN A 57 7.03 1.78 -31.62
N LEU A 58 6.10 1.85 -30.67
CA LEU A 58 5.26 0.72 -30.28
C LEU A 58 4.31 0.30 -31.39
N GLN A 59 3.69 1.25 -32.11
CA GLN A 59 2.85 0.95 -33.27
C GLN A 59 3.63 0.25 -34.38
N GLY A 60 4.88 0.68 -34.65
CA GLY A 60 5.78 -0.02 -35.54
C GLY A 60 6.01 -1.48 -35.12
N LEU A 61 6.24 -1.71 -33.81
CA LEU A 61 6.49 -3.04 -33.27
C LEU A 61 5.29 -3.98 -33.42
N PHE A 62 4.05 -3.51 -33.21
CA PHE A 62 2.85 -4.31 -33.45
C PHE A 62 2.76 -4.83 -34.89
N LYS A 63 3.05 -3.95 -35.86
CA LYS A 63 3.06 -4.31 -37.29
C LYS A 63 4.17 -5.32 -37.61
N GLU A 64 5.38 -5.08 -37.13
CA GLU A 64 6.55 -5.95 -37.34
C GLU A 64 6.35 -7.36 -36.79
N GLN A 65 5.70 -7.47 -35.63
CA GLN A 65 5.48 -8.74 -34.95
C GLN A 65 4.15 -9.42 -35.35
N GLY A 66 3.34 -8.78 -36.18
CA GLY A 66 2.01 -9.31 -36.55
C GLY A 66 1.04 -9.43 -35.36
N VAL A 67 1.24 -8.64 -34.33
CA VAL A 67 0.43 -8.67 -33.12
C VAL A 67 -0.75 -7.71 -33.23
N ASP A 68 -1.96 -8.21 -33.00
CA ASP A 68 -3.16 -7.39 -32.94
C ASP A 68 -3.31 -6.74 -31.55
N PRO A 69 -3.07 -5.42 -31.42
CA PRO A 69 -3.16 -4.74 -30.14
C PRO A 69 -4.55 -4.76 -29.55
N LYS A 70 -5.61 -4.82 -30.37
CA LYS A 70 -7.00 -4.87 -29.91
C LYS A 70 -7.30 -6.19 -29.19
N LYS A 71 -6.85 -7.31 -29.77
CA LYS A 71 -7.03 -8.63 -29.12
C LYS A 71 -6.34 -8.72 -27.77
N LEU A 72 -5.08 -8.21 -27.70
CA LEU A 72 -4.36 -8.17 -26.44
C LEU A 72 -5.07 -7.31 -25.39
N ASN A 73 -5.59 -6.16 -25.81
CA ASN A 73 -6.31 -5.22 -24.96
C ASN A 73 -7.62 -5.83 -24.42
N ASP A 74 -8.39 -6.50 -25.26
CA ASP A 74 -9.65 -7.13 -24.88
C ASP A 74 -9.40 -8.30 -23.90
N GLU A 75 -8.38 -9.12 -24.13
CA GLU A 75 -7.97 -10.19 -23.23
C GLU A 75 -7.55 -9.61 -21.85
N LEU A 76 -6.76 -8.55 -21.83
CA LEU A 76 -6.29 -7.91 -20.61
C LEU A 76 -7.46 -7.29 -19.81
N LYS A 77 -8.41 -6.66 -20.51
CA LYS A 77 -9.61 -6.11 -19.90
C LYS A 77 -10.43 -7.17 -19.17
N LEU A 78 -10.60 -8.34 -19.78
CA LEU A 78 -11.30 -9.47 -19.16
C LEU A 78 -10.59 -9.95 -17.89
N ILE A 79 -9.25 -10.05 -17.92
CA ILE A 79 -8.45 -10.47 -16.76
C ILE A 79 -8.61 -9.48 -15.60
N PHE A 80 -8.54 -8.18 -15.86
CA PHE A 80 -8.72 -7.15 -14.83
C PHE A 80 -10.16 -7.03 -14.31
N GLY A 81 -11.14 -7.60 -15.02
CA GLY A 81 -12.53 -7.72 -14.58
C GLY A 81 -12.80 -8.88 -13.61
N LEU A 82 -11.83 -9.76 -13.35
CA LEU A 82 -11.99 -10.85 -12.40
C LEU A 82 -12.01 -10.33 -10.97
N SER A 83 -12.97 -10.79 -10.18
CA SER A 83 -13.11 -10.43 -8.77
C SER A 83 -12.22 -11.26 -7.83
N ASP A 84 -11.86 -12.49 -8.22
CA ASP A 84 -10.95 -13.34 -7.45
C ASP A 84 -9.48 -12.96 -7.69
N PRO A 85 -8.76 -12.45 -6.68
CA PRO A 85 -7.37 -12.04 -6.81
C PRO A 85 -6.44 -13.19 -7.26
N LYS A 86 -6.63 -14.40 -6.77
CA LYS A 86 -5.78 -15.54 -7.14
C LYS A 86 -5.96 -15.96 -8.59
N GLN A 87 -7.23 -16.00 -9.03
CA GLN A 87 -7.54 -16.28 -10.43
C GLN A 87 -6.98 -15.20 -11.35
N GLN A 88 -7.07 -13.94 -10.95
CA GLN A 88 -6.51 -12.81 -11.70
C GLN A 88 -4.98 -12.91 -11.81
N GLU A 89 -4.27 -13.17 -10.69
CA GLU A 89 -2.82 -13.35 -10.68
C GLU A 89 -2.38 -14.49 -11.62
N GLN A 90 -3.09 -15.63 -11.58
CA GLN A 90 -2.83 -16.75 -12.48
C GLN A 90 -3.01 -16.37 -13.95
N LYS A 91 -4.12 -15.70 -14.29
CA LYS A 91 -4.42 -15.30 -15.67
C LYS A 91 -3.45 -14.24 -16.20
N LEU A 92 -2.97 -13.32 -15.34
CA LEU A 92 -1.91 -12.37 -15.70
C LEU A 92 -0.59 -13.10 -16.00
N ALA A 93 -0.24 -14.14 -15.24
CA ALA A 93 0.96 -14.94 -15.50
C ALA A 93 0.86 -15.71 -16.84
N GLU A 94 -0.29 -16.34 -17.13
CA GLU A 94 -0.56 -17.01 -18.40
C GLU A 94 -0.47 -16.01 -19.58
N PHE A 95 -1.09 -14.84 -19.45
CA PHE A 95 -1.06 -13.77 -20.45
C PHE A 95 0.37 -13.29 -20.74
N LYS A 96 1.16 -13.10 -19.68
CA LYS A 96 2.59 -12.74 -19.80
C LYS A 96 3.38 -13.79 -20.56
N GLN A 97 3.23 -15.06 -20.19
CA GLN A 97 3.94 -16.16 -20.84
C GLN A 97 3.59 -16.27 -22.33
N LYS A 98 2.32 -16.19 -22.67
CA LYS A 98 1.81 -16.23 -24.05
C LYS A 98 2.38 -15.11 -24.91
N ASN A 99 2.60 -13.92 -24.37
CA ASN A 99 3.02 -12.72 -25.08
C ASN A 99 4.47 -12.30 -24.80
N ALA A 100 5.30 -13.21 -24.27
CA ALA A 100 6.65 -12.93 -23.80
C ALA A 100 7.59 -12.35 -24.88
N SER A 101 7.52 -12.84 -26.11
CA SER A 101 8.34 -12.35 -27.23
C SER A 101 8.03 -10.90 -27.56
N PHE A 102 6.77 -10.53 -27.66
CA PHE A 102 6.33 -9.15 -27.90
C PHE A 102 6.78 -8.21 -26.78
N PHE A 103 6.57 -8.61 -25.53
CA PHE A 103 6.98 -7.79 -24.39
C PHE A 103 8.49 -7.60 -24.29
N SER A 104 9.27 -8.63 -24.59
CA SER A 104 10.74 -8.53 -24.65
C SER A 104 11.20 -7.58 -25.76
N ALA A 105 10.59 -7.66 -26.95
CA ALA A 105 10.92 -6.77 -28.06
C ALA A 105 10.54 -5.30 -27.75
N ALA A 106 9.37 -5.05 -27.17
CA ALA A 106 8.94 -3.72 -26.75
C ALA A 106 9.92 -3.12 -25.73
N GLN A 107 10.36 -3.93 -24.78
CA GLN A 107 11.30 -3.56 -23.75
C GLN A 107 12.68 -3.19 -24.30
N ASN A 108 13.23 -4.03 -25.19
CA ASN A 108 14.52 -3.78 -25.83
C ASN A 108 14.49 -2.47 -26.63
N ARG A 109 13.41 -2.23 -27.37
CA ARG A 109 13.23 -0.99 -28.15
C ARG A 109 13.13 0.24 -27.23
N PHE A 110 12.41 0.13 -26.14
CA PHE A 110 12.31 1.21 -25.14
C PHE A 110 13.68 1.56 -24.52
N ASN A 111 14.45 0.56 -24.13
CA ASN A 111 15.78 0.77 -23.58
C ASN A 111 16.73 1.42 -24.60
N ALA A 112 16.65 0.99 -25.88
CA ALA A 112 17.45 1.55 -26.96
C ALA A 112 17.08 3.00 -27.31
N SER A 113 15.83 3.42 -27.06
CA SER A 113 15.35 4.78 -27.33
C SER A 113 15.92 5.86 -26.39
N GLY A 114 16.55 5.45 -25.28
CA GLY A 114 17.02 6.37 -24.22
C GLY A 114 15.91 6.89 -23.28
N LEU A 115 14.64 6.60 -23.57
CA LEU A 115 13.51 7.03 -22.73
C LEU A 115 13.55 6.43 -21.33
N SER A 116 14.13 5.24 -21.16
CA SER A 116 14.31 4.61 -19.86
C SER A 116 15.15 5.46 -18.92
N LYS A 117 16.25 6.07 -19.41
CA LYS A 117 17.11 6.96 -18.62
C LYS A 117 16.38 8.25 -18.24
N SER A 118 15.65 8.83 -19.21
CA SER A 118 14.82 10.03 -18.97
C SER A 118 13.72 9.77 -17.95
N LEU A 119 13.09 8.60 -18.01
CA LEU A 119 12.07 8.19 -17.04
C LEU A 119 12.66 8.11 -15.64
N ILE A 120 13.76 7.37 -15.46
CA ILE A 120 14.44 7.20 -14.16
C ILE A 120 14.76 8.55 -13.53
N SER A 121 15.29 9.51 -14.32
CA SER A 121 15.66 10.84 -13.81
C SER A 121 14.47 11.73 -13.40
N ARG A 122 13.28 11.45 -13.91
CA ARG A 122 12.06 12.23 -13.64
C ARG A 122 11.08 11.55 -12.71
N TYR A 123 11.32 10.28 -12.35
CA TYR A 123 10.39 9.50 -11.55
C TYR A 123 10.34 10.00 -10.10
N PRO A 124 9.18 10.44 -9.61
CA PRO A 124 9.10 11.02 -8.29
C PRO A 124 9.26 9.97 -7.20
N LEU A 125 10.17 10.24 -6.28
CA LEU A 125 10.44 9.42 -5.11
C LEU A 125 9.91 10.10 -3.85
N GLY A 126 9.37 9.30 -2.95
CA GLY A 126 9.07 9.74 -1.59
C GLY A 126 10.35 9.90 -0.76
N LYS A 127 10.20 10.42 0.44
CA LYS A 127 11.29 10.52 1.40
C LYS A 127 11.83 9.11 1.73
N ASN A 128 13.16 8.95 1.69
CA ASN A 128 13.84 7.67 1.94
C ASN A 128 13.50 6.55 0.94
N GLN A 129 13.13 6.91 -0.29
CA GLN A 129 12.87 5.95 -1.35
C GLN A 129 13.96 5.98 -2.42
N LYS A 130 14.25 4.83 -3.00
CA LYS A 130 15.15 4.68 -4.15
C LYS A 130 14.52 3.84 -5.24
N LEU A 131 14.91 4.11 -6.49
CA LEU A 131 14.55 3.28 -7.62
C LEU A 131 15.40 2.00 -7.65
N ARG A 132 14.75 0.90 -7.95
CA ARG A 132 15.37 -0.38 -8.20
C ARG A 132 14.88 -0.92 -9.56
N PRO A 133 15.76 -1.48 -10.39
CA PRO A 133 15.32 -2.22 -11.57
C PRO A 133 14.38 -3.36 -11.14
N ALA A 134 13.27 -3.53 -11.85
CA ALA A 134 12.44 -4.69 -11.66
C ALA A 134 13.17 -5.96 -12.16
N PRO A 135 12.85 -7.15 -11.63
CA PRO A 135 13.42 -8.41 -12.11
C PRO A 135 13.21 -8.64 -13.61
N ASN A 136 12.17 -8.03 -14.17
CA ASN A 136 11.89 -8.06 -15.61
C ASN A 136 12.36 -6.75 -16.26
N PRO A 137 12.99 -6.82 -17.44
CA PRO A 137 13.49 -5.62 -18.13
C PRO A 137 12.41 -4.56 -18.29
N GLY A 138 12.71 -3.29 -17.94
CA GLY A 138 11.93 -2.09 -18.14
C GLY A 138 10.83 -1.75 -17.16
N GLY A 139 10.56 -2.63 -16.24
CA GLY A 139 9.79 -2.26 -15.08
C GLY A 139 10.67 -1.52 -14.07
N MET A 140 10.04 -0.65 -13.28
CA MET A 140 10.66 0.01 -12.15
C MET A 140 9.96 -0.41 -10.86
N MET A 141 10.75 -0.52 -9.82
CA MET A 141 10.30 -0.74 -8.46
C MET A 141 10.82 0.38 -7.59
N VAL A 142 10.00 0.81 -6.64
CA VAL A 142 10.43 1.74 -5.61
C VAL A 142 10.60 0.95 -4.33
N GLU A 143 11.73 1.13 -3.68
CA GLU A 143 12.06 0.50 -2.42
C GLU A 143 12.31 1.58 -1.37
N ASP A 144 11.73 1.40 -0.18
CA ASP A 144 12.08 2.23 0.96
C ASP A 144 13.47 1.79 1.46
N ASP A 145 14.27 2.74 1.92
CA ASP A 145 15.50 2.41 2.62
C ASP A 145 15.20 1.46 3.79
N PRO A 146 16.05 0.45 4.02
CA PRO A 146 15.85 -0.47 5.11
C PRO A 146 15.70 0.33 6.41
N PRO A 147 14.70 0.00 7.25
CA PRO A 147 14.57 0.66 8.53
C PRO A 147 15.85 0.46 9.33
N PRO A 148 16.23 1.44 10.17
CA PRO A 148 17.24 1.19 11.18
C PRO A 148 16.82 -0.06 11.97
N PRO A 149 17.79 -0.91 12.39
CA PRO A 149 17.47 -2.09 13.16
C PRO A 149 16.57 -1.67 14.34
N PRO A 150 15.50 -2.44 14.64
CA PRO A 150 14.64 -2.10 15.75
C PRO A 150 15.52 -1.98 17.00
N PRO A 151 15.34 -0.93 17.81
CA PRO A 151 16.02 -0.87 19.11
C PRO A 151 15.68 -2.17 19.86
N PRO A 152 16.61 -2.69 20.67
CA PRO A 152 16.34 -3.88 21.47
C PRO A 152 15.01 -3.69 22.20
N PRO A 153 14.14 -4.73 22.29
CA PRO A 153 12.82 -4.59 22.83
C PRO A 153 12.91 -4.01 24.25
N ALA A 154 12.69 -2.73 24.37
CA ALA A 154 12.50 -2.09 25.65
C ALA A 154 11.23 -2.71 26.26
N SER A 155 11.22 -2.99 27.54
CA SER A 155 10.04 -3.50 28.21
C SER A 155 8.85 -2.58 27.92
N SER A 156 7.83 -3.10 27.24
CA SER A 156 6.60 -2.34 27.00
C SER A 156 5.84 -2.21 28.32
N ASP A 157 5.33 -0.99 28.60
CA ASP A 157 4.49 -0.76 29.79
C ASP A 157 3.10 -1.39 29.59
N LEU A 158 2.60 -1.38 28.35
CA LEU A 158 1.29 -1.91 27.97
C LEU A 158 1.40 -2.76 26.71
N ARG A 159 0.67 -3.86 26.70
CA ARG A 159 0.49 -4.70 25.50
C ARG A 159 -1.00 -4.76 25.16
N LEU A 160 -1.37 -4.19 24.02
CA LEU A 160 -2.73 -4.08 23.54
C LEU A 160 -2.92 -5.07 22.39
N ALA A 161 -3.65 -6.17 22.65
CA ALA A 161 -3.97 -7.21 21.69
C ALA A 161 -5.46 -7.24 21.39
N ALA A 162 -5.87 -8.06 20.42
CA ALA A 162 -7.28 -8.24 20.08
C ALA A 162 -8.14 -8.66 21.32
N PRO A 163 -9.41 -8.29 21.34
CA PRO A 163 -10.12 -7.51 20.33
C PRO A 163 -9.74 -6.02 20.38
N PHE A 164 -9.53 -5.43 19.20
CA PHE A 164 -9.22 -4.01 19.06
C PHE A 164 -10.48 -3.15 19.15
N SER A 165 -10.31 -1.86 19.43
CA SER A 165 -11.43 -0.95 19.68
C SER A 165 -12.33 -0.74 18.47
N PHE A 166 -11.73 -0.64 17.26
CA PHE A 166 -12.48 -0.44 16.02
C PHE A 166 -11.73 -0.96 14.82
N SER A 167 -12.45 -1.29 13.75
CA SER A 167 -11.90 -1.71 12.46
C SER A 167 -12.81 -1.29 11.31
N GLY A 168 -12.26 -1.16 10.11
CA GLY A 168 -13.07 -0.79 8.96
C GLY A 168 -12.32 -0.74 7.63
N LEU A 169 -13.09 -0.43 6.59
CA LEU A 169 -12.63 -0.28 5.22
C LEU A 169 -12.93 1.15 4.75
N SER A 170 -12.07 1.71 3.89
CA SER A 170 -12.35 3.00 3.22
C SER A 170 -13.56 2.89 2.29
N GLU A 171 -13.66 1.76 1.60
CA GLU A 171 -14.78 1.41 0.74
C GLU A 171 -15.02 -0.10 0.83
N ARG A 172 -16.26 -0.52 0.68
CA ARG A 172 -16.59 -1.95 0.57
C ARG A 172 -16.12 -2.46 -0.78
N GLY A 173 -15.57 -3.66 -0.82
CA GLY A 173 -15.15 -4.33 -2.04
C GLY A 173 -14.95 -5.80 -1.78
N ASP A 174 -15.05 -6.59 -2.84
CA ASP A 174 -14.73 -8.01 -2.79
C ASP A 174 -13.25 -8.18 -2.41
N ALA A 175 -12.94 -9.20 -1.62
CA ALA A 175 -11.60 -9.48 -1.11
C ALA A 175 -10.95 -8.39 -0.20
N CYS A 176 -11.75 -7.47 0.36
CA CYS A 176 -11.32 -6.54 1.40
C CYS A 176 -11.91 -6.97 2.75
N GLU A 177 -11.07 -6.99 3.78
CA GLU A 177 -11.46 -7.39 5.14
C GLU A 177 -10.81 -6.47 6.18
N ALA A 178 -11.57 -6.14 7.22
CA ALA A 178 -11.04 -5.55 8.44
C ALA A 178 -11.85 -6.06 9.63
N SER A 179 -11.18 -6.65 10.62
CA SER A 179 -11.82 -7.20 11.80
C SER A 179 -11.19 -6.66 13.09
N ASP A 180 -11.94 -6.67 14.17
CA ASP A 180 -11.45 -6.35 15.52
C ASP A 180 -10.47 -7.40 16.05
N GLN A 181 -10.37 -8.57 15.41
CA GLN A 181 -9.35 -9.58 15.68
C GLN A 181 -7.99 -9.28 14.98
N GLY A 182 -7.85 -8.12 14.34
CA GLY A 182 -6.61 -7.67 13.71
C GLY A 182 -6.42 -8.13 12.27
N ARG A 183 -7.34 -8.90 11.68
CA ARG A 183 -7.24 -9.29 10.26
C ARG A 183 -7.49 -8.10 9.36
N LEU A 184 -6.57 -7.89 8.42
CA LEU A 184 -6.63 -6.79 7.45
C LEU A 184 -6.35 -7.33 6.05
N SER A 185 -7.19 -6.93 5.09
CA SER A 185 -6.96 -7.18 3.67
C SER A 185 -7.48 -6.00 2.85
N ALA A 186 -6.66 -5.49 1.95
CA ALA A 186 -7.04 -4.52 0.95
C ALA A 186 -6.64 -5.04 -0.44
N PHE A 187 -7.58 -5.10 -1.35
CA PHE A 187 -7.36 -5.51 -2.73
C PHE A 187 -7.99 -4.50 -3.68
N ILE A 188 -7.27 -4.17 -4.74
CA ILE A 188 -7.77 -3.36 -5.84
C ILE A 188 -7.18 -3.82 -7.16
N SER A 189 -8.01 -3.78 -8.19
CA SER A 189 -7.64 -4.03 -9.57
C SER A 189 -8.33 -3.01 -10.46
N LYS A 190 -7.58 -2.34 -11.32
CA LYS A 190 -8.09 -1.31 -12.22
C LYS A 190 -7.45 -1.44 -13.59
N TYR A 191 -8.28 -1.28 -14.61
CA TYR A 191 -7.90 -1.25 -16.00
C TYR A 191 -8.29 0.10 -16.60
N MET A 192 -7.31 0.83 -17.15
CA MET A 192 -7.47 2.20 -17.69
C MET A 192 -8.12 3.19 -16.71
N ASP A 193 -7.94 2.97 -15.43
CA ASP A 193 -8.49 3.75 -14.33
C ASP A 193 -7.53 3.67 -13.16
N SER A 194 -7.80 4.43 -12.10
CA SER A 194 -7.03 4.38 -10.85
C SER A 194 -7.94 4.23 -9.65
N GLY A 195 -7.39 3.72 -8.57
CA GLY A 195 -8.14 3.60 -7.33
C GLY A 195 -7.29 3.18 -6.16
N ARG A 196 -7.89 3.24 -4.99
CA ARG A 196 -7.28 2.93 -3.70
C ARG A 196 -8.26 2.18 -2.81
N ARG A 197 -7.74 1.25 -2.02
CA ARG A 197 -8.47 0.57 -0.95
C ARG A 197 -7.63 0.58 0.30
N THR A 198 -8.27 0.84 1.43
CA THR A 198 -7.61 0.85 2.74
C THR A 198 -8.43 0.01 3.71
N ALA A 199 -7.76 -0.91 4.38
CA ALA A 199 -8.30 -1.61 5.55
C ALA A 199 -7.53 -1.14 6.78
N PHE A 200 -8.21 -0.96 7.90
CA PHE A 200 -7.61 -0.47 9.13
C PHE A 200 -8.18 -1.14 10.37
N VAL A 201 -7.34 -1.17 11.40
CA VAL A 201 -7.72 -1.55 12.76
C VAL A 201 -7.13 -0.55 13.74
N GLY A 202 -7.89 -0.17 14.75
CA GLY A 202 -7.48 0.84 15.71
C GLY A 202 -7.77 0.50 17.14
N GLN A 203 -6.94 1.06 18.03
CA GLN A 203 -7.02 0.95 19.48
C GLN A 203 -7.04 2.34 20.10
N VAL A 204 -7.95 2.53 21.06
CA VAL A 204 -7.97 3.74 21.89
C VAL A 204 -7.00 3.56 23.06
N LEU A 205 -6.10 4.50 23.23
CA LEU A 205 -5.13 4.55 24.32
C LEU A 205 -5.41 5.78 25.20
N MET A 206 -5.63 5.58 26.50
CA MET A 206 -5.63 6.66 27.49
C MET A 206 -4.21 6.83 28.04
N VAL A 207 -3.63 7.99 27.80
CA VAL A 207 -2.29 8.35 28.29
C VAL A 207 -2.46 9.16 29.59
N PRO A 208 -1.99 8.64 30.71
CA PRO A 208 -2.17 9.34 31.99
C PRO A 208 -1.36 10.63 32.09
N ALA A 209 -1.74 11.50 33.02
CA ALA A 209 -0.94 12.65 33.38
C ALA A 209 0.46 12.23 33.87
N GLY A 210 1.46 13.08 33.67
CA GLY A 210 2.86 12.82 34.04
C GLY A 210 3.66 12.08 32.96
N VAL A 211 3.03 11.57 31.89
CA VAL A 211 3.72 10.95 30.74
C VAL A 211 4.15 12.04 29.75
N ARG A 212 5.45 12.10 29.43
CA ARG A 212 6.03 13.09 28.51
C ARG A 212 6.03 12.62 27.05
N SER A 213 6.26 11.32 26.84
CA SER A 213 6.21 10.78 25.49
C SER A 213 5.64 9.37 25.44
N VAL A 214 5.11 9.02 24.27
CA VAL A 214 4.53 7.72 23.97
C VAL A 214 5.29 7.13 22.78
N GLU A 215 5.77 5.90 22.93
CA GLU A 215 6.32 5.10 21.83
C GLU A 215 5.44 3.87 21.64
N VAL A 216 5.04 3.61 20.41
CA VAL A 216 4.17 2.50 20.04
C VAL A 216 4.86 1.67 18.98
N THR A 217 4.93 0.36 19.20
CA THR A 217 5.38 -0.60 18.19
C THR A 217 4.21 -1.50 17.81
N SER A 218 3.85 -1.55 16.54
CA SER A 218 2.91 -2.53 16.02
C SER A 218 3.64 -3.81 15.60
N VAL A 219 3.05 -4.97 15.88
CA VAL A 219 3.53 -6.27 15.40
C VAL A 219 2.49 -6.85 14.45
N PHE A 220 2.86 -6.92 13.16
CA PHE A 220 2.00 -7.33 12.07
C PHE A 220 2.58 -8.58 11.40
N SER A 221 1.85 -9.69 11.44
CA SER A 221 2.27 -11.01 10.96
C SER A 221 1.42 -11.52 9.80
N ASP A 222 1.72 -12.72 9.32
CA ASP A 222 1.03 -13.39 8.20
C ASP A 222 0.90 -12.49 6.97
N THR A 223 1.97 -11.72 6.72
CA THR A 223 1.93 -10.65 5.73
C THR A 223 2.08 -11.16 4.31
N TYR A 224 1.25 -10.63 3.42
CA TYR A 224 1.38 -10.81 1.98
C TYR A 224 1.12 -9.48 1.27
N PHE A 225 2.08 -9.06 0.45
CA PHE A 225 1.99 -7.85 -0.36
C PHE A 225 2.28 -8.20 -1.80
N PHE A 226 1.40 -7.75 -2.68
CA PHE A 226 1.50 -7.98 -4.10
C PHE A 226 1.16 -6.70 -4.86
N ALA A 227 1.97 -6.37 -5.84
CA ALA A 227 1.72 -5.32 -6.81
C ALA A 227 2.05 -5.82 -8.21
N SER A 228 1.18 -5.57 -9.18
CA SER A 228 1.37 -5.95 -10.57
C SER A 228 0.93 -4.83 -11.50
N ALA A 229 1.71 -4.59 -12.53
CA ALA A 229 1.38 -3.71 -13.64
C ALA A 229 1.50 -4.49 -14.95
N THR A 230 0.46 -4.46 -15.78
CA THR A 230 0.43 -5.11 -17.09
C THR A 230 -0.06 -4.12 -18.13
N VAL A 231 0.69 -4.02 -19.22
CA VAL A 231 0.49 -2.99 -20.24
C VAL A 231 0.66 -3.59 -21.62
N VAL A 232 -0.26 -3.33 -22.52
CA VAL A 232 -0.14 -3.68 -23.94
C VAL A 232 0.49 -2.53 -24.74
N GLY A 233 0.02 -1.33 -24.52
CA GLY A 233 0.51 -0.14 -25.21
C GLY A 233 0.15 1.14 -24.46
N GLY A 234 0.02 1.03 -23.15
CA GLY A 234 -0.27 2.10 -22.23
C GLY A 234 0.81 2.23 -21.17
N TYR A 235 0.37 2.58 -19.97
CA TYR A 235 1.21 2.66 -18.77
C TYR A 235 0.40 2.15 -17.56
N ALA A 236 1.08 1.64 -16.55
CA ALA A 236 0.45 1.23 -15.31
C ALA A 236 1.40 1.32 -14.13
N SER A 237 0.84 1.46 -12.94
CA SER A 237 1.54 1.38 -11.67
C SER A 237 0.65 0.74 -10.61
N ALA A 238 1.27 0.04 -9.68
CA ALA A 238 0.58 -0.50 -8.51
C ALA A 238 1.51 -0.45 -7.30
N ASP A 239 0.94 -0.17 -6.12
CA ASP A 239 1.68 -0.19 -4.87
C ASP A 239 0.84 -0.67 -3.69
N THR A 240 1.55 -1.13 -2.67
CA THR A 240 0.99 -1.51 -1.37
C THR A 240 1.75 -0.83 -0.25
N HIS A 241 1.02 -0.37 0.75
CA HIS A 241 1.60 0.27 1.91
C HIS A 241 1.04 -0.31 3.20
N ILE A 242 1.84 -0.20 4.24
CA ILE A 242 1.43 -0.39 5.62
C ILE A 242 1.81 0.87 6.40
N SER A 243 0.95 1.34 7.30
CA SER A 243 1.30 2.45 8.18
C SER A 243 0.74 2.29 9.59
N LEU A 244 1.55 2.70 10.57
CA LEU A 244 1.14 2.94 11.95
C LEU A 244 0.95 4.44 12.13
N GLN A 245 -0.24 4.86 12.53
CA GLN A 245 -0.62 6.25 12.78
C GLN A 245 -0.98 6.44 14.24
N LEU A 246 -0.42 7.47 14.86
CA LEU A 246 -0.82 7.99 16.15
C LEU A 246 -1.62 9.26 15.90
N LEU A 247 -2.85 9.30 16.38
CA LEU A 247 -3.79 10.39 16.11
C LEU A 247 -4.35 10.93 17.43
N THR A 248 -4.72 12.21 17.43
CA THR A 248 -5.57 12.78 18.49
C THR A 248 -6.98 12.20 18.43
N GLU A 249 -7.82 12.46 19.43
CA GLU A 249 -9.24 12.14 19.43
C GLU A 249 -9.99 12.75 18.22
N GLY A 250 -9.53 13.90 17.72
CA GLY A 250 -10.05 14.55 16.50
C GLY A 250 -9.48 14.02 15.19
N ASN A 251 -8.72 12.91 15.20
CA ASN A 251 -8.03 12.29 14.06
C ASN A 251 -6.95 13.20 13.42
N GLN A 252 -6.40 14.14 14.16
CA GLN A 252 -5.22 14.88 13.73
C GLN A 252 -3.99 13.95 13.85
N LEU A 253 -3.18 13.89 12.78
CA LEU A 253 -1.97 13.09 12.74
C LEU A 253 -0.87 13.67 13.63
N LEU A 254 -0.39 12.89 14.58
CA LEU A 254 0.70 13.23 15.50
C LEU A 254 2.01 12.57 15.07
N SER A 255 1.92 11.33 14.61
CA SER A 255 3.07 10.53 14.16
C SER A 255 2.62 9.48 13.16
N GLU A 256 3.46 9.20 12.17
CA GLU A 256 3.26 8.12 11.21
C GLU A 256 4.59 7.43 10.90
N ASP A 257 4.60 6.10 10.95
CA ASP A 257 5.58 5.25 10.29
C ASP A 257 4.86 4.54 9.14
N ARG A 258 5.17 4.91 7.89
CA ARG A 258 4.60 4.35 6.68
C ARG A 258 5.68 3.71 5.85
N ARG A 259 5.39 2.52 5.28
CA ARG A 259 6.32 1.79 4.41
C ARG A 259 5.63 1.29 3.16
N THR A 260 6.36 1.38 2.06
CA THR A 260 6.01 0.76 0.79
C THR A 260 6.45 -0.71 0.84
N MET A 261 5.50 -1.61 0.71
CA MET A 261 5.77 -3.04 0.84
C MET A 261 5.99 -3.71 -0.51
N ALA A 262 5.19 -3.37 -1.52
CA ALA A 262 5.41 -3.76 -2.91
C ALA A 262 5.09 -2.57 -3.82
N ASN A 263 5.89 -2.36 -4.86
CA ASN A 263 5.66 -1.29 -5.82
C ASN A 263 6.20 -1.67 -7.18
N VAL A 264 5.40 -1.46 -8.20
CA VAL A 264 5.79 -1.67 -9.59
C VAL A 264 5.24 -0.55 -10.47
N SER A 265 6.00 -0.21 -11.50
CA SER A 265 5.60 0.77 -12.51
C SER A 265 6.10 0.34 -13.89
N LEU A 266 5.26 0.48 -14.89
CA LEU A 266 5.54 0.07 -16.25
C LEU A 266 5.04 1.13 -17.24
N PRO A 267 5.94 1.77 -17.99
CA PRO A 267 5.60 2.86 -18.91
C PRO A 267 5.17 2.40 -20.29
N ILE A 268 5.39 1.10 -20.61
CA ILE A 268 5.20 0.54 -21.96
C ILE A 268 4.83 -0.93 -21.87
N GLY A 269 4.58 -1.57 -23.03
CA GLY A 269 4.20 -2.99 -23.15
C GLY A 269 5.02 -3.94 -22.28
N GLY A 270 4.33 -4.78 -21.52
CA GLY A 270 4.92 -5.75 -20.64
C GLY A 270 4.05 -6.09 -19.42
N ASN A 271 4.65 -6.87 -18.53
CA ASN A 271 4.12 -7.18 -17.22
C ASN A 271 5.24 -7.16 -16.20
N VAL A 272 5.01 -6.51 -15.07
CA VAL A 272 5.92 -6.53 -13.93
C VAL A 272 5.12 -6.78 -12.66
N SER A 273 5.68 -7.57 -11.74
CA SER A 273 5.08 -7.82 -10.44
C SER A 273 6.14 -7.82 -9.34
N ASP A 274 5.75 -7.38 -8.16
CA ASP A 274 6.51 -7.48 -6.93
C ASP A 274 5.65 -8.22 -5.91
N THR A 275 6.24 -9.22 -5.26
CA THR A 275 5.55 -10.05 -4.26
C THR A 275 6.44 -10.21 -3.04
N ARG A 276 5.89 -9.93 -1.86
CA ARG A 276 6.57 -10.12 -0.57
C ARG A 276 5.67 -10.90 0.39
N GLY A 277 6.18 -11.98 0.97
CA GLY A 277 5.48 -12.94 1.81
C GLY A 277 5.08 -14.22 1.06
N PRO A 278 4.45 -15.21 1.72
CA PRO A 278 3.86 -15.24 3.07
C PRO A 278 4.82 -15.68 4.20
N GLN A 279 6.11 -15.70 3.98
CA GLN A 279 7.11 -16.19 4.96
C GLN A 279 8.11 -15.11 5.39
N GLY A 280 7.78 -13.84 5.18
CA GLY A 280 8.60 -12.73 5.67
C GLY A 280 8.54 -12.61 7.20
N PRO A 281 9.57 -12.04 7.84
CA PRO A 281 9.52 -11.71 9.26
C PRO A 281 8.33 -10.78 9.54
N ALA A 282 7.78 -10.85 10.74
CA ALA A 282 6.75 -9.91 11.17
C ALA A 282 7.19 -8.46 10.92
N VAL A 283 6.32 -7.66 10.33
CA VAL A 283 6.60 -6.25 10.07
C VAL A 283 6.31 -5.47 11.35
N SER A 284 7.31 -4.73 11.82
CA SER A 284 7.16 -3.83 12.96
C SER A 284 7.25 -2.38 12.49
N LEU A 285 6.30 -1.56 12.92
CA LEU A 285 6.27 -0.13 12.70
C LEU A 285 6.34 0.59 14.03
N ILE A 286 7.00 1.74 14.09
CA ILE A 286 7.24 2.48 15.32
C ILE A 286 6.72 3.90 15.19
N GLY A 287 5.72 4.25 16.03
CA GLY A 287 5.22 5.61 16.17
C GLY A 287 5.75 6.24 17.46
N ARG A 288 6.14 7.51 17.41
CA ARG A 288 6.61 8.27 18.56
C ARG A 288 5.92 9.61 18.63
N TYR A 289 5.46 9.96 19.84
CA TYR A 289 4.81 11.23 20.08
C TYR A 289 5.30 11.86 21.39
N ASN A 290 5.83 13.07 21.30
CA ASN A 290 6.19 13.89 22.45
C ASN A 290 5.00 14.80 22.78
N ARG A 291 4.48 14.68 24.00
CA ARG A 291 3.28 15.41 24.44
C ARG A 291 3.62 16.87 24.76
N PRO A 292 2.89 17.83 24.19
CA PRO A 292 3.12 19.25 24.52
C PRO A 292 2.66 19.61 25.92
N ASP A 293 1.63 18.93 26.46
CA ASP A 293 1.13 19.13 27.82
C ASP A 293 1.06 17.79 28.59
N PRO A 294 2.11 17.41 29.30
CA PRO A 294 2.12 16.17 30.08
C PRO A 294 1.31 16.26 31.38
N ALA A 295 0.83 17.42 31.78
CA ALA A 295 0.09 17.58 33.04
C ALA A 295 -1.33 17.03 32.98
N ARG A 296 -1.89 16.82 31.80
CA ARG A 296 -3.27 16.34 31.59
C ARG A 296 -3.30 14.91 31.05
N GLU A 297 -4.39 14.23 31.27
CA GLU A 297 -4.68 12.99 30.53
C GLU A 297 -4.96 13.30 29.07
N GLU A 298 -4.55 12.40 28.17
CA GLU A 298 -4.78 12.55 26.72
C GLU A 298 -5.27 11.23 26.12
N ARG A 299 -6.26 11.33 25.22
CA ARG A 299 -6.75 10.19 24.45
C ARG A 299 -6.10 10.17 23.07
N LEU A 300 -5.44 9.06 22.76
CA LEU A 300 -4.83 8.80 21.46
C LEU A 300 -5.55 7.66 20.75
N HIS A 301 -5.58 7.74 19.42
CA HIS A 301 -5.96 6.63 18.57
C HIS A 301 -4.69 6.05 17.92
N LEU A 302 -4.44 4.77 18.15
CA LEU A 302 -3.40 3.98 17.50
C LEU A 302 -4.06 3.25 16.35
N VAL A 303 -3.65 3.51 15.11
CA VAL A 303 -4.28 2.89 13.94
C VAL A 303 -3.23 2.25 13.06
N LEU A 304 -3.39 0.95 12.78
CA LEU A 304 -2.66 0.27 11.72
C LEU A 304 -3.51 0.22 10.47
N THR A 305 -2.93 0.61 9.35
CA THR A 305 -3.58 0.54 8.03
C THR A 305 -2.79 -0.34 7.09
N VAL A 306 -3.49 -1.07 6.23
CA VAL A 306 -2.95 -1.65 5.01
C VAL A 306 -3.64 -1.01 3.82
N GLU A 307 -2.87 -0.67 2.80
CA GLU A 307 -3.36 0.06 1.65
C GLU A 307 -2.90 -0.62 0.36
N ALA A 308 -3.79 -0.71 -0.60
CA ALA A 308 -3.54 -1.13 -1.97
C ALA A 308 -3.98 -0.01 -2.92
N TRP A 309 -3.11 0.36 -3.84
CA TRP A 309 -3.38 1.34 -4.88
C TRP A 309 -2.93 0.79 -6.23
N CYS A 310 -3.67 1.11 -7.26
CA CYS A 310 -3.24 0.88 -8.63
C CYS A 310 -3.84 1.92 -9.58
N GLY A 311 -3.16 2.11 -10.71
CA GLY A 311 -3.62 2.97 -11.76
C GLY A 311 -2.96 2.61 -13.09
N GLY A 312 -3.68 2.91 -14.19
CA GLY A 312 -3.19 2.68 -15.53
C GLY A 312 -4.00 3.41 -16.57
N GLY A 313 -3.48 3.43 -17.79
CA GLY A 313 -4.12 4.12 -18.91
C GLY A 313 -3.33 3.99 -20.19
N GLY A 314 -3.61 4.87 -21.15
CA GLY A 314 -2.95 4.94 -22.45
C GLY A 314 -3.81 4.43 -23.60
N LEU A 315 -3.35 4.66 -24.83
CA LEU A 315 -4.14 4.45 -26.05
C LEU A 315 -4.53 2.96 -26.25
N LEU A 316 -3.65 2.04 -25.88
CA LEU A 316 -3.83 0.60 -26.10
C LEU A 316 -3.96 -0.19 -24.79
N GLY A 317 -4.18 0.50 -23.69
CA GLY A 317 -4.52 -0.10 -22.42
C GLY A 317 -3.36 -0.45 -21.49
N GLY A 318 -3.62 -0.25 -20.21
CA GLY A 318 -2.78 -0.64 -19.11
C GLY A 318 -3.59 -0.77 -17.84
N GLY A 319 -3.23 -1.71 -17.01
CA GLY A 319 -3.91 -1.95 -15.74
C GLY A 319 -2.95 -2.37 -14.64
N GLY A 320 -3.36 -2.09 -13.41
CA GLY A 320 -2.65 -2.47 -12.21
C GLY A 320 -3.53 -3.29 -11.26
N SER A 321 -2.88 -4.11 -10.47
CA SER A 321 -3.50 -4.86 -9.38
C SER A 321 -2.61 -4.78 -8.16
N ALA A 322 -3.18 -4.53 -7.00
CA ALA A 322 -2.46 -4.48 -5.73
C ALA A 322 -3.24 -5.21 -4.64
N ARG A 323 -2.52 -5.92 -3.78
CA ARG A 323 -3.09 -6.63 -2.63
C ARG A 323 -2.18 -6.51 -1.44
N SER A 324 -2.76 -6.15 -0.30
CA SER A 324 -2.08 -6.06 0.99
C SER A 324 -2.90 -6.81 2.02
N LEU A 325 -2.31 -7.76 2.73
CA LEU A 325 -2.99 -8.48 3.80
C LEU A 325 -2.05 -8.85 4.92
N GLY A 326 -2.61 -9.12 6.09
CA GLY A 326 -1.93 -9.64 7.28
C GLY A 326 -2.78 -9.53 8.53
N THR A 327 -2.16 -9.83 9.66
CA THR A 327 -2.80 -9.83 10.99
C THR A 327 -2.02 -8.95 11.95
N LEU A 328 -2.64 -7.90 12.49
CA LEU A 328 -2.10 -7.18 13.63
C LEU A 328 -2.25 -8.06 14.87
N GLU A 329 -1.12 -8.45 15.45
CA GLU A 329 -1.11 -9.23 16.67
C GLU A 329 -1.34 -8.34 17.91
N ARG A 330 -0.65 -7.17 17.92
CA ARG A 330 -0.68 -6.27 19.07
C ARG A 330 -0.03 -4.92 18.78
N PHE A 331 -0.31 -3.97 19.68
CA PHE A 331 0.51 -2.79 19.91
C PHE A 331 1.27 -2.95 21.23
N ASP A 332 2.57 -2.81 21.21
CA ASP A 332 3.42 -2.70 22.39
C ASP A 332 3.64 -1.19 22.65
N VAL A 333 3.22 -0.70 23.81
CA VAL A 333 3.24 0.74 24.16
C VAL A 333 4.20 0.98 25.30
N ARG A 334 5.08 1.97 25.14
CA ARG A 334 5.98 2.48 26.16
C ARG A 334 5.61 3.91 26.54
N LEU A 335 5.42 4.14 27.82
CA LEU A 335 5.07 5.44 28.40
C LEU A 335 6.31 6.02 29.11
N VAL A 336 6.86 7.11 28.61
CA VAL A 336 8.05 7.77 29.18
C VAL A 336 7.58 8.94 30.07
N ARG A 337 7.94 8.89 31.34
CA ARG A 337 7.60 9.91 32.34
C ARG A 337 8.68 10.96 32.49
#